data_b460edbde93682397210ce9873a56122
#
_entry.id   b460edbde93682397210ce9873a56122
#
_cell.length_a   1.000
_cell.length_b   1.000
_cell.length_c   1.000
_cell.angle_alpha   90.00
_cell.angle_beta   90.00
_cell.angle_gamma   90.00
#
_symmetry.space_group_name_H-M   'P 1'
#
loop_
_entity.id
_entity.type
_entity.pdbx_description
1 polymer ?
#
loop_
_entity_poly.entity_id
_entity_poly.type
_entity_poly.pdbx_seq_one_letter_code
_entity_poly.pdbx_strand_id
1 'polypeptide(L)'
;MKKFFLSLAVLAGLMGAVGAEQIEITADSFEADENKLIGKLDGNVVIKNGNFDKLTADHARVLFDEKKQAKKYIASGNAKFWINLKGKDYDGGGAELTYEPAEQIYTLSGNAYLHEVETDKKLYGAKIVVNKAKGIYSVYGQDNQPVKFIFETEVKK
;
A
#
# COMPACT_ATOMS: atom_id res chain seq x y z
N MET A 1 -4.10 -16.03 21.58
CA MET A 1 -3.00 -15.53 20.77
C MET A 1 -2.63 -16.45 19.62
N LYS A 2 -2.50 -17.73 19.84
CA LYS A 2 -2.19 -18.69 18.77
C LYS A 2 -3.27 -18.76 17.67
N LYS A 3 -4.48 -18.34 17.98
CA LYS A 3 -5.60 -18.34 17.03
C LYS A 3 -5.47 -17.34 15.91
N PHE A 4 -4.65 -16.31 16.09
CA PHE A 4 -4.47 -15.26 15.09
C PHE A 4 -3.65 -15.73 13.89
N PHE A 5 -2.74 -16.68 14.08
CA PHE A 5 -1.93 -17.20 12.99
C PHE A 5 -2.74 -18.03 12.00
N LEU A 6 -3.78 -18.69 12.46
CA LEU A 6 -4.66 -19.49 11.59
C LEU A 6 -5.47 -18.59 10.64
N SER A 7 -5.91 -17.46 11.13
CA SER A 7 -6.67 -16.51 10.30
C SER A 7 -5.78 -15.87 9.23
N LEU A 8 -4.53 -15.61 9.56
CA LEU A 8 -3.58 -15.08 8.59
C LEU A 8 -3.24 -16.09 7.49
N ALA A 9 -3.13 -17.37 7.86
CA ALA A 9 -2.86 -18.42 6.91
C ALA A 9 -3.97 -18.59 5.88
N VAL A 10 -5.20 -18.37 6.29
CA VAL A 10 -6.36 -18.43 5.40
C VAL A 10 -6.32 -17.27 4.40
N LEU A 11 -5.87 -16.10 4.84
CA LEU A 11 -5.71 -14.94 3.97
C LEU A 11 -4.66 -15.17 2.89
N ALA A 12 -3.57 -15.84 3.23
CA ALA A 12 -2.51 -16.14 2.29
C ALA A 12 -2.90 -17.24 1.30
N GLY A 13 -3.77 -18.15 1.69
CA GLY A 13 -4.18 -19.27 0.86
C GLY A 13 -5.14 -18.95 -0.25
N LEU A 14 -5.73 -17.76 -0.23
CA LEU A 14 -6.76 -17.38 -1.21
C LEU A 14 -6.23 -16.76 -2.49
N MET A 15 -4.94 -16.53 -2.56
CA MET A 15 -4.31 -15.97 -3.76
C MET A 15 -3.82 -17.07 -4.71
N GLY A 16 -4.51 -18.18 -4.77
CA GLY A 16 -4.09 -19.42 -5.40
C GLY A 16 -3.93 -19.43 -6.90
N ALA A 17 -3.45 -18.37 -7.50
CA ALA A 17 -3.07 -18.37 -8.91
C ALA A 17 -1.62 -18.82 -9.05
N VAL A 18 -1.29 -19.44 -10.17
CA VAL A 18 0.08 -19.77 -10.52
C VAL A 18 0.93 -18.51 -10.49
N GLY A 19 2.00 -18.54 -9.72
CA GLY A 19 2.85 -17.37 -9.54
C GLY A 19 2.38 -16.38 -8.48
N ALA A 20 1.37 -16.76 -7.67
CA ALA A 20 0.92 -15.92 -6.57
C ALA A 20 2.06 -15.72 -5.56
N GLU A 21 2.29 -14.47 -5.20
CA GLU A 21 3.25 -14.12 -4.17
C GLU A 21 2.64 -14.33 -2.79
N GLN A 22 3.49 -14.64 -1.84
CA GLN A 22 3.07 -14.78 -0.46
C GLN A 22 2.86 -13.41 0.17
N ILE A 23 1.70 -13.20 0.77
CA ILE A 23 1.44 -12.00 1.57
C ILE A 23 1.66 -12.34 3.03
N GLU A 24 2.51 -11.57 3.69
CA GLU A 24 2.78 -11.71 5.11
C GLU A 24 2.30 -10.45 5.83
N ILE A 25 1.49 -10.64 6.86
CA ILE A 25 0.93 -9.53 7.64
C ILE A 25 1.27 -9.73 9.10
N THR A 26 1.84 -8.69 9.73
CA THR A 26 2.06 -8.66 11.18
C THR A 26 1.43 -7.41 11.77
N ALA A 27 0.96 -7.51 13.00
CA ALA A 27 0.36 -6.41 13.74
C ALA A 27 0.33 -6.76 15.23
N ASP A 28 0.06 -5.78 16.09
CA ASP A 28 -0.09 -6.04 17.52
C ASP A 28 -1.37 -6.81 17.81
N SER A 29 -2.45 -6.51 17.07
CA SER A 29 -3.71 -7.23 17.21
C SER A 29 -4.44 -7.36 15.88
N PHE A 30 -5.24 -8.41 15.78
CA PHE A 30 -6.04 -8.69 14.61
C PHE A 30 -7.41 -9.17 15.03
N GLU A 31 -8.46 -8.60 14.41
CA GLU A 31 -9.83 -9.01 14.61
C GLU A 31 -10.50 -9.19 13.26
N ALA A 32 -11.13 -10.32 13.05
CA ALA A 32 -11.88 -10.57 11.82
C ALA A 32 -13.37 -10.66 12.12
N ASP A 33 -14.19 -9.97 11.35
CA ASP A 33 -15.64 -10.08 11.37
C ASP A 33 -16.09 -10.73 10.07
N GLU A 34 -16.39 -12.01 10.14
CA GLU A 34 -16.79 -12.78 8.97
C GLU A 34 -18.14 -12.35 8.40
N ASN A 35 -19.01 -11.79 9.23
CA ASN A 35 -20.32 -11.34 8.77
C ASN A 35 -20.21 -10.04 7.97
N LYS A 36 -19.30 -9.15 8.38
CA LYS A 36 -19.07 -7.90 7.68
C LYS A 36 -17.98 -8.02 6.63
N LEU A 37 -17.28 -9.13 6.57
CA LEU A 37 -16.18 -9.36 5.62
C LEU A 37 -15.06 -8.32 5.80
N ILE A 38 -14.70 -8.05 7.05
CA ILE A 38 -13.67 -7.06 7.40
C ILE A 38 -12.68 -7.67 8.38
N GLY A 39 -11.39 -7.46 8.12
CA GLY A 39 -10.33 -7.70 9.10
C GLY A 39 -9.77 -6.35 9.57
N LYS A 40 -9.54 -6.23 10.88
CA LYS A 40 -8.94 -5.03 11.48
C LYS A 40 -7.60 -5.38 12.08
N LEU A 41 -6.61 -4.57 11.78
CA LEU A 41 -5.24 -4.71 12.27
C LEU A 41 -4.88 -3.43 13.02
N ASP A 42 -4.43 -3.58 14.27
CA ASP A 42 -4.09 -2.44 15.10
C ASP A 42 -2.70 -2.59 15.68
N GLY A 43 -1.92 -1.53 15.56
CA GLY A 43 -0.59 -1.40 16.11
C GLY A 43 0.50 -2.06 15.28
N ASN A 44 1.50 -1.30 14.89
CA ASN A 44 2.70 -1.79 14.19
C ASN A 44 2.38 -2.72 13.02
N VAL A 45 1.46 -2.27 12.17
CA VAL A 45 1.03 -3.06 11.01
C VAL A 45 2.12 -3.08 9.96
N VAL A 46 2.48 -4.28 9.51
CA VAL A 46 3.40 -4.48 8.39
C VAL A 46 2.78 -5.48 7.44
N ILE A 47 2.64 -5.10 6.19
CA ILE A 47 2.13 -5.96 5.13
C ILE A 47 3.21 -6.07 4.07
N LYS A 48 3.65 -7.29 3.79
CA LYS A 48 4.65 -7.58 2.76
C LYS A 48 4.03 -8.41 1.66
N ASN A 49 4.28 -8.02 0.43
CA ASN A 49 3.82 -8.75 -0.74
C ASN A 49 5.04 -9.13 -1.58
N GLY A 50 5.43 -10.40 -1.51
CA GLY A 50 6.64 -10.86 -2.15
C GLY A 50 7.90 -10.28 -1.51
N ASN A 51 8.93 -10.06 -2.32
CA ASN A 51 10.23 -9.61 -1.82
C ASN A 51 10.43 -8.10 -1.88
N PHE A 52 9.56 -7.39 -2.56
CA PHE A 52 9.80 -5.98 -2.89
C PHE A 52 8.80 -5.02 -2.29
N ASP A 53 7.53 -5.41 -2.19
CA ASP A 53 6.48 -4.50 -1.79
C ASP A 53 6.21 -4.64 -0.29
N LYS A 54 6.18 -3.50 0.38
CA LYS A 54 5.97 -3.43 1.82
C LYS A 54 5.12 -2.22 2.15
N LEU A 55 4.19 -2.40 3.08
CA LEU A 55 3.34 -1.33 3.59
C LEU A 55 3.41 -1.36 5.11
N THR A 56 3.56 -0.19 5.73
CA THR A 56 3.50 -0.05 7.19
C THR A 56 2.50 1.02 7.58
N ALA A 57 1.85 0.84 8.72
CA ALA A 57 0.89 1.81 9.26
C ALA A 57 0.63 1.52 10.74
N ASP A 58 -0.05 2.47 11.40
CA ASP A 58 -0.50 2.24 12.77
C ASP A 58 -1.74 1.35 12.80
N HIS A 59 -2.60 1.47 11.79
CA HIS A 59 -3.84 0.71 11.68
C HIS A 59 -4.06 0.29 10.25
N ALA A 60 -4.75 -0.83 10.05
CA ALA A 60 -5.17 -1.23 8.73
C ALA A 60 -6.49 -2.01 8.80
N ARG A 61 -7.22 -1.97 7.70
CA ARG A 61 -8.40 -2.80 7.49
C ARG A 61 -8.24 -3.54 6.18
N VAL A 62 -8.72 -4.77 6.18
CA VAL A 62 -8.77 -5.57 4.95
C VAL A 62 -10.23 -5.84 4.66
N LEU A 63 -10.67 -5.45 3.47
CA LEU A 63 -12.02 -5.73 3.01
C LEU A 63 -12.00 -6.97 2.13
N PHE A 64 -12.91 -7.91 2.40
CA PHE A 64 -13.01 -9.15 1.65
C PHE A 64 -14.25 -9.15 0.79
N ASP A 65 -14.19 -9.88 -0.31
CA ASP A 65 -15.37 -10.15 -1.12
C ASP A 65 -16.13 -11.36 -0.56
N GLU A 66 -17.23 -11.73 -1.21
CA GLU A 66 -18.06 -12.87 -0.79
C GLU A 66 -17.33 -14.20 -0.87
N LYS A 67 -16.28 -14.29 -1.67
CA LYS A 67 -15.42 -15.48 -1.75
C LYS A 67 -14.29 -15.43 -0.71
N LYS A 68 -14.30 -14.44 0.18
CA LYS A 68 -13.30 -14.22 1.22
C LYS A 68 -11.91 -13.92 0.67
N GLN A 69 -11.84 -13.35 -0.52
CA GLN A 69 -10.59 -12.84 -1.08
C GLN A 69 -10.45 -11.36 -0.72
N ALA A 70 -9.22 -10.95 -0.41
CA ALA A 70 -8.95 -9.55 -0.11
C ALA A 70 -9.16 -8.71 -1.35
N LYS A 71 -10.07 -7.74 -1.28
CA LYS A 71 -10.35 -6.82 -2.38
C LYS A 71 -9.78 -5.44 -2.17
N LYS A 72 -9.50 -5.06 -0.91
CA LYS A 72 -8.95 -3.75 -0.61
C LYS A 72 -8.27 -3.75 0.75
N TYR A 73 -7.08 -3.15 0.80
CA TYR A 73 -6.37 -2.86 2.04
C TYR A 73 -6.45 -1.35 2.27
N ILE A 74 -6.75 -0.95 3.50
CA ILE A 74 -6.82 0.46 3.89
C ILE A 74 -5.93 0.63 5.11
N ALA A 75 -4.84 1.37 4.94
CA ALA A 75 -3.88 1.65 6.02
C ALA A 75 -3.98 3.11 6.42
N SER A 76 -3.91 3.38 7.70
CA SER A 76 -3.99 4.73 8.25
C SER A 76 -3.08 4.90 9.44
N GLY A 77 -2.72 6.16 9.73
CA GLY A 77 -1.75 6.47 10.76
C GLY A 77 -0.33 6.19 10.29
N ASN A 78 0.38 7.22 9.88
CA ASN A 78 1.76 7.09 9.37
C ASN A 78 1.87 6.00 8.29
N ALA A 79 0.92 5.99 7.36
CA ALA A 79 0.90 4.99 6.31
C ALA A 79 2.04 5.25 5.32
N LYS A 80 2.87 4.23 5.10
CA LYS A 80 4.02 4.29 4.20
C LYS A 80 4.11 3.02 3.39
N PHE A 81 4.67 3.13 2.19
CA PHE A 81 4.92 1.97 1.37
C PHE A 81 6.29 2.06 0.70
N TRP A 82 6.79 0.89 0.35
CA TRP A 82 7.98 0.71 -0.48
C TRP A 82 7.58 -0.25 -1.59
N ILE A 83 7.73 0.17 -2.84
CA ILE A 83 7.35 -0.66 -3.98
C ILE A 83 8.42 -0.60 -5.06
N ASN A 84 8.46 -1.65 -5.88
CA ASN A 84 9.22 -1.63 -7.12
C ASN A 84 8.24 -1.44 -8.28
N LEU A 85 8.45 -0.40 -9.06
CA LEU A 85 7.60 -0.04 -10.18
C LEU A 85 8.45 -0.07 -11.46
N LYS A 86 8.26 -1.10 -12.28
CA LYS A 86 8.99 -1.25 -13.53
C LYS A 86 10.51 -1.16 -13.36
N GLY A 87 11.05 -1.84 -12.35
CA GLY A 87 12.48 -1.87 -12.08
C GLY A 87 13.03 -0.73 -11.26
N LYS A 88 12.19 0.22 -10.85
CA LYS A 88 12.60 1.35 -10.01
C LYS A 88 11.98 1.25 -8.63
N ASP A 89 12.77 1.59 -7.62
CA ASP A 89 12.30 1.58 -6.25
C ASP A 89 11.69 2.92 -5.87
N TYR A 90 10.53 2.85 -5.25
CA TYR A 90 9.80 4.01 -4.76
C TYR A 90 9.46 3.80 -3.30
N ASP A 91 9.47 4.88 -2.53
CA ASP A 91 8.78 4.92 -1.26
C ASP A 91 7.75 6.05 -1.28
N GLY A 92 6.76 5.96 -0.44
CA GLY A 92 5.71 6.95 -0.39
C GLY A 92 4.89 6.82 0.88
N GLY A 93 3.97 7.75 1.06
CA GLY A 93 3.10 7.74 2.21
C GLY A 93 2.07 8.83 2.18
N GLY A 94 1.26 8.85 3.23
CA GLY A 94 0.19 9.79 3.42
C GLY A 94 -0.54 9.50 4.72
N ALA A 95 -1.62 10.26 4.97
CA ALA A 95 -2.47 9.99 6.12
C ALA A 95 -3.19 8.65 5.96
N GLU A 96 -3.54 8.30 4.72
CA GLU A 96 -4.18 7.04 4.40
C GLU A 96 -3.60 6.48 3.10
N LEU A 97 -3.44 5.17 3.08
CA LEU A 97 -2.98 4.45 1.90
C LEU A 97 -3.95 3.30 1.65
N THR A 98 -4.41 3.17 0.42
CA THR A 98 -5.23 2.03 0.02
C THR A 98 -4.53 1.23 -1.06
N TYR A 99 -4.75 -0.06 -1.06
CA TYR A 99 -4.27 -0.94 -2.11
C TYR A 99 -5.39 -1.85 -2.59
N GLU A 100 -5.59 -1.87 -3.90
CA GLU A 100 -6.59 -2.73 -4.56
C GLU A 100 -5.84 -3.81 -5.35
N PRO A 101 -5.79 -5.05 -4.84
CA PRO A 101 -4.94 -6.09 -5.44
C PRO A 101 -5.34 -6.47 -6.87
N ALA A 102 -6.64 -6.52 -7.16
CA ALA A 102 -7.10 -6.95 -8.47
C ALA A 102 -6.55 -6.06 -9.60
N GLU A 103 -6.45 -4.78 -9.35
CA GLU A 103 -5.97 -3.80 -10.33
C GLU A 103 -4.54 -3.34 -10.07
N GLN A 104 -3.96 -3.75 -8.94
CA GLN A 104 -2.64 -3.34 -8.49
C GLN A 104 -2.51 -1.81 -8.38
N ILE A 105 -3.52 -1.19 -7.77
CA ILE A 105 -3.58 0.26 -7.60
C ILE A 105 -3.35 0.62 -6.14
N TYR A 106 -2.35 1.47 -5.91
CA TYR A 106 -2.12 2.14 -4.63
C TYR A 106 -2.66 3.56 -4.70
N THR A 107 -3.34 4.00 -3.66
CA THR A 107 -3.81 5.39 -3.54
C THR A 107 -3.31 5.95 -2.22
N LEU A 108 -2.57 7.04 -2.31
CA LEU A 108 -2.08 7.80 -1.15
C LEU A 108 -2.90 9.07 -1.03
N SER A 109 -3.37 9.38 0.16
CA SER A 109 -4.15 10.60 0.38
C SER A 109 -3.81 11.24 1.72
N GLY A 110 -3.98 12.56 1.78
CA GLY A 110 -3.63 13.37 2.96
C GLY A 110 -2.12 13.61 3.04
N ASN A 111 -1.66 14.76 2.56
CA ASN A 111 -0.23 15.08 2.48
C ASN A 111 0.55 13.94 1.83
N ALA A 112 0.06 13.52 0.69
CA ALA A 112 0.64 12.38 -0.03
C ALA A 112 1.99 12.74 -0.63
N TYR A 113 2.92 11.80 -0.58
CA TYR A 113 4.20 11.95 -1.25
C TYR A 113 4.64 10.65 -1.92
N LEU A 114 5.43 10.78 -2.97
CA LEU A 114 6.05 9.66 -3.67
C LEU A 114 7.50 10.03 -3.97
N HIS A 115 8.42 9.15 -3.65
CA HIS A 115 9.84 9.36 -3.81
C HIS A 115 10.45 8.24 -4.65
N GLU A 116 11.09 8.62 -5.76
CA GLU A 116 11.87 7.69 -6.58
C GLU A 116 13.28 7.65 -5.99
N VAL A 117 13.67 6.49 -5.47
CA VAL A 117 14.86 6.38 -4.63
C VAL A 117 16.15 6.69 -5.39
N GLU A 118 16.31 6.12 -6.59
CA GLU A 118 17.58 6.24 -7.33
C GLU A 118 17.86 7.66 -7.81
N THR A 119 16.85 8.37 -8.24
CA THR A 119 17.00 9.72 -8.80
C THR A 119 16.69 10.81 -7.80
N ASP A 120 16.20 10.43 -6.62
CA ASP A 120 15.76 11.36 -5.59
C ASP A 120 14.67 12.33 -6.04
N LYS A 121 13.85 11.93 -7.00
CA LYS A 121 12.69 12.70 -7.41
C LYS A 121 11.60 12.59 -6.37
N LYS A 122 10.97 13.70 -6.06
CA LYS A 122 9.93 13.78 -5.03
C LYS A 122 8.68 14.43 -5.59
N LEU A 123 7.55 13.79 -5.32
CA LEU A 123 6.23 14.28 -5.71
C LEU A 123 5.38 14.45 -4.47
N TYR A 124 4.66 15.56 -4.40
CA TYR A 124 3.75 15.86 -3.28
C TYR A 124 2.41 16.30 -3.83
N GLY A 125 1.36 15.92 -3.16
CA GLY A 125 0.02 16.33 -3.52
C GLY A 125 -1.00 15.95 -2.46
N ALA A 126 -2.25 16.26 -2.74
CA ALA A 126 -3.36 15.85 -1.89
C ALA A 126 -3.64 14.37 -2.06
N LYS A 127 -3.42 13.85 -3.28
CA LYS A 127 -3.69 12.46 -3.61
C LYS A 127 -2.72 11.99 -4.68
N ILE A 128 -2.19 10.79 -4.50
CA ILE A 128 -1.33 10.14 -5.49
C ILE A 128 -1.90 8.76 -5.78
N VAL A 129 -2.05 8.44 -7.05
CA VAL A 129 -2.51 7.12 -7.51
C VAL A 129 -1.38 6.45 -8.27
N VAL A 130 -0.97 5.27 -7.84
CA VAL A 130 0.07 4.48 -8.50
C VAL A 130 -0.57 3.22 -9.09
N ASN A 131 -0.54 3.11 -10.41
CA ASN A 131 -0.99 1.90 -11.09
C ASN A 131 0.24 1.06 -11.38
N LYS A 132 0.48 0.06 -10.54
CA LYS A 132 1.67 -0.77 -10.63
C LYS A 132 1.70 -1.61 -11.90
N ALA A 133 0.55 -2.15 -12.30
CA ALA A 133 0.45 -2.99 -13.48
C ALA A 133 0.84 -2.24 -14.75
N LYS A 134 0.45 -0.97 -14.84
CA LYS A 134 0.74 -0.13 -16.02
C LYS A 134 2.02 0.69 -15.88
N GLY A 135 2.58 0.79 -14.69
CA GLY A 135 3.75 1.61 -14.45
C GLY A 135 3.47 3.11 -14.54
N ILE A 136 2.27 3.53 -14.15
CA ILE A 136 1.82 4.92 -14.22
C ILE A 136 1.51 5.43 -12.83
N TYR A 137 1.91 6.66 -12.55
CA TYR A 137 1.46 7.33 -11.33
C TYR A 137 0.91 8.71 -11.68
N SER A 138 -0.09 9.14 -10.94
CA SER A 138 -0.77 10.42 -11.12
C SER A 138 -0.86 11.15 -9.80
N VAL A 139 -0.61 12.45 -9.82
CA VAL A 139 -0.62 13.28 -8.62
C VAL A 139 -1.68 14.35 -8.77
N TYR A 140 -2.50 14.53 -7.77
CA TYR A 140 -3.59 15.48 -7.78
C TYR A 140 -3.42 16.48 -6.63
N GLY A 141 -3.64 17.73 -6.94
CA GLY A 141 -3.70 18.79 -5.94
C GLY A 141 -5.15 19.07 -5.54
N GLN A 142 -5.31 20.02 -4.66
CA GLN A 142 -6.60 20.58 -4.28
C GLN A 142 -6.42 22.06 -3.96
N ASP A 143 -7.50 22.76 -3.64
CA ASP A 143 -7.42 24.18 -3.28
C ASP A 143 -6.42 24.38 -2.15
N ASN A 144 -5.52 25.33 -2.27
CA ASN A 144 -4.45 25.62 -1.32
C ASN A 144 -3.39 24.52 -1.14
N GLN A 145 -3.46 23.46 -1.93
CA GLN A 145 -2.46 22.39 -1.89
C GLN A 145 -2.16 21.92 -3.32
N PRO A 146 -1.31 22.67 -4.05
CA PRO A 146 -0.96 22.28 -5.42
C PRO A 146 -0.06 21.07 -5.46
N VAL A 147 0.04 20.45 -6.61
CA VAL A 147 1.03 19.42 -6.87
C VAL A 147 2.42 20.07 -6.85
N LYS A 148 3.37 19.39 -6.23
CA LYS A 148 4.75 19.85 -6.16
C LYS A 148 5.66 18.72 -6.63
N PHE A 149 6.55 19.03 -7.56
CA PHE A 149 7.51 18.08 -8.09
C PHE A 149 8.91 18.66 -7.90
N ILE A 150 9.77 17.89 -7.24
CA ILE A 150 11.17 18.27 -7.01
C ILE A 150 12.05 17.22 -7.67
N PHE A 151 12.96 17.68 -8.52
CA PHE A 151 13.94 16.82 -9.17
C PHE A 151 15.20 17.61 -9.45
N GLU A 152 16.30 16.91 -9.63
CA GLU A 152 17.58 17.53 -9.96
C GLU A 152 17.86 17.39 -11.44
N THR A 153 18.43 18.42 -12.01
CA THR A 153 18.91 18.39 -13.39
C THR A 153 20.41 18.48 -13.41
N GLU A 154 21.04 17.76 -14.34
CA GLU A 154 22.48 17.92 -14.55
C GLU A 154 22.76 19.28 -15.17
N VAL A 155 23.66 20.01 -14.52
CA VAL A 155 24.17 21.26 -15.10
C VAL A 155 25.48 20.93 -15.79
N LYS A 156 25.47 20.94 -17.12
CA LYS A 156 26.70 20.76 -17.90
C LYS A 156 27.47 22.09 -17.91
N LYS A 157 28.70 22.00 -17.47
CA LYS A 157 29.62 23.15 -17.57
C LYS A 157 30.40 23.09 -18.86
#